data_d3f2d0801d48b0bb667f46491289cb75
#
_entry.id   d3f2d0801d48b0bb667f46491289cb75
#
_cell.length_a   1.000
_cell.length_b   1.000
_cell.length_c   1.000
_cell.angle_alpha   90.00
_cell.angle_beta   90.00
_cell.angle_gamma   90.00
#
_symmetry.space_group_name_H-M   'P 1'
#
loop_
_entity.id
_entity.type
_entity.pdbx_description
1 polymer ?
#
loop_
_entity_poly.entity_id
_entity_poly.type
_entity_poly.pdbx_seq_one_letter_code
_entity_poly.pdbx_strand_id
1 'polypeptide(L)'
;MSLKEKIMEIIAGPHPAAVATMDGKRPAVRYMVLSGFSDMTLVGATMKSSNKVGQLEKNPESAITIWSGKELSDPYVEINAMGKVYEDTATKKKYWTPAFDELFKSPENPEFVVLVFTASEITYHAKNMVSREVWTSSFTGIDLERNASD
;
A
#
# COMPACT_ATOMS: atom_id res chain seq x y z
N MET A 1 -4.14 -5.60 22.42
CA MET A 1 -4.30 -5.00 21.09
C MET A 1 -4.36 -6.11 20.04
N SER A 2 -5.36 -6.09 19.18
CA SER A 2 -5.49 -7.06 18.11
C SER A 2 -4.39 -6.88 17.07
N LEU A 3 -4.16 -7.90 16.24
CA LEU A 3 -3.20 -7.79 15.14
C LEU A 3 -3.56 -6.65 14.19
N LYS A 4 -4.85 -6.52 13.86
CA LYS A 4 -5.32 -5.46 13.00
C LYS A 4 -5.03 -4.08 13.58
N GLU A 5 -5.22 -3.90 14.88
CA GLU A 5 -4.90 -2.66 15.58
C GLU A 5 -3.40 -2.37 15.55
N LYS A 6 -2.56 -3.38 15.76
CA LYS A 6 -1.10 -3.23 15.67
C LYS A 6 -0.67 -2.79 14.28
N ILE A 7 -1.25 -3.38 13.25
CA ILE A 7 -0.98 -3.00 11.86
C ILE A 7 -1.39 -1.55 11.61
N MET A 8 -2.60 -1.19 12.03
CA MET A 8 -3.12 0.17 11.82
C MET A 8 -2.28 1.25 12.51
N GLU A 9 -1.68 0.95 13.65
CA GLU A 9 -0.77 1.91 14.29
C GLU A 9 0.41 2.27 13.38
N ILE A 10 0.83 1.35 12.52
CA ILE A 10 1.96 1.59 11.62
C ILE A 10 1.52 2.24 10.32
N ILE A 11 0.40 1.79 9.73
CA ILE A 11 0.03 2.20 8.38
C ILE A 11 -0.93 3.38 8.30
N ALA A 12 -1.65 3.71 9.40
CA ALA A 12 -2.63 4.78 9.37
C ALA A 12 -1.98 6.14 9.18
N GLY A 13 -2.58 6.97 8.31
CA GLY A 13 -2.02 8.27 7.97
C GLY A 13 -0.87 8.16 6.97
N PRO A 14 -0.31 9.30 6.56
CA PRO A 14 0.76 9.31 5.55
C PRO A 14 2.09 8.86 6.13
N HIS A 15 2.72 7.90 5.46
CA HIS A 15 4.04 7.37 5.84
C HIS A 15 4.90 7.15 4.60
N PRO A 16 6.22 7.38 4.70
CA PRO A 16 7.13 6.87 3.68
C PRO A 16 7.05 5.35 3.66
N ALA A 17 6.89 4.80 2.47
CA ALA A 17 6.80 3.35 2.26
C ALA A 17 7.75 2.97 1.14
N ALA A 18 8.45 1.85 1.30
CA ALA A 18 9.20 1.25 0.20
C ALA A 18 8.23 0.38 -0.59
N VAL A 19 8.07 0.68 -1.87
CA VAL A 19 7.08 0.02 -2.73
C VAL A 19 7.82 -0.67 -3.87
N ALA A 20 7.67 -1.99 -3.95
CA ALA A 20 8.24 -2.80 -5.01
C ALA A 20 7.16 -3.17 -6.03
N THR A 21 7.51 -3.03 -7.30
CA THR A 21 6.69 -3.41 -8.44
C THR A 21 7.54 -4.22 -9.41
N MET A 22 6.96 -4.79 -10.44
CA MET A 22 7.70 -5.56 -11.43
C MET A 22 7.92 -4.75 -12.69
N ASP A 23 9.16 -4.71 -13.13
CA ASP A 23 9.54 -4.17 -14.44
C ASP A 23 9.92 -5.38 -15.31
N GLY A 24 8.90 -5.97 -15.96
CA GLY A 24 9.07 -7.26 -16.60
C GLY A 24 9.38 -8.33 -15.57
N LYS A 25 10.55 -8.95 -15.67
CA LYS A 25 11.01 -9.97 -14.71
C LYS A 25 11.87 -9.40 -13.59
N ARG A 26 12.14 -8.10 -13.63
CA ARG A 26 13.01 -7.44 -12.66
C ARG A 26 12.17 -6.73 -11.61
N PRO A 27 12.43 -6.95 -10.32
CA PRO A 27 11.79 -6.12 -9.31
C PRO A 27 12.36 -4.70 -9.34
N ALA A 28 11.50 -3.72 -9.07
CA ALA A 28 11.87 -2.31 -8.98
C ALA A 28 11.31 -1.77 -7.67
N VAL A 29 12.10 -0.99 -6.95
CA VAL A 29 11.69 -0.46 -5.65
C VAL A 29 11.97 1.04 -5.56
N ARG A 30 11.09 1.77 -4.91
CA ARG A 30 11.21 3.20 -4.62
C ARG A 30 10.40 3.56 -3.40
N TYR A 31 10.67 4.71 -2.85
CA TYR A 31 9.83 5.25 -1.78
C TYR A 31 8.63 5.99 -2.36
N MET A 32 7.51 5.88 -1.67
CA MET A 32 6.30 6.67 -1.89
C MET A 32 5.70 7.00 -0.55
N VAL A 33 4.91 8.06 -0.49
CA VAL A 33 4.08 8.31 0.69
C VAL A 33 2.76 7.56 0.49
N LEU A 34 2.45 6.66 1.40
CA LEU A 34 1.19 5.89 1.40
C LEU A 34 0.45 6.13 2.70
N SER A 35 -0.87 6.20 2.61
CA SER A 35 -1.76 6.25 3.78
C SER A 35 -2.55 4.95 3.82
N GLY A 36 -2.53 4.28 4.97
CA GLY A 36 -3.28 3.05 5.17
C GLY A 36 -4.64 3.29 5.78
N PHE A 37 -5.59 2.42 5.44
CA PHE A 37 -6.98 2.50 5.91
C PHE A 37 -7.40 1.18 6.55
N SER A 38 -8.49 1.23 7.32
CA SER A 38 -8.95 0.08 8.12
C SER A 38 -9.41 -1.11 7.29
N ASP A 39 -9.69 -0.92 6.01
CA ASP A 39 -9.99 -2.00 5.08
C ASP A 39 -8.72 -2.66 4.50
N MET A 40 -7.57 -2.28 5.02
CA MET A 40 -6.26 -2.77 4.58
C MET A 40 -5.92 -2.39 3.13
N THR A 41 -6.40 -1.22 2.71
CA THR A 41 -5.89 -0.56 1.51
C THR A 41 -4.88 0.51 1.89
N LEU A 42 -3.94 0.74 0.98
CA LEU A 42 -2.94 1.80 1.10
C LEU A 42 -3.01 2.66 -0.15
N VAL A 43 -3.05 3.97 0.03
CA VAL A 43 -3.31 4.89 -1.06
C VAL A 43 -2.21 5.94 -1.16
N GLY A 44 -1.76 6.20 -2.37
CA GLY A 44 -0.81 7.25 -2.67
C GLY A 44 -1.10 7.91 -3.99
N ALA A 45 -0.52 9.07 -4.19
CA ALA A 45 -0.62 9.80 -5.45
C ALA A 45 0.73 9.83 -6.15
N THR A 46 0.69 9.88 -7.47
CA THR A 46 1.91 9.97 -8.27
C THR A 46 1.61 10.63 -9.61
N MET A 47 2.66 10.90 -10.37
CA MET A 47 2.52 11.40 -11.75
C MET A 47 2.22 10.23 -12.67
N LYS A 48 1.29 10.43 -13.60
CA LYS A 48 0.91 9.42 -14.59
C LYS A 48 2.11 8.95 -15.40
N SER A 49 3.06 9.83 -15.67
CA SER A 49 4.26 9.53 -16.45
C SER A 49 5.32 8.74 -15.68
N SER A 50 5.12 8.47 -14.38
CA SER A 50 6.12 7.74 -13.60
C SER A 50 6.18 6.26 -14.01
N ASN A 51 7.37 5.67 -13.89
CA ASN A 51 7.60 4.28 -14.29
C ASN A 51 6.69 3.28 -13.56
N LYS A 52 6.40 3.52 -12.29
CA LYS A 52 5.58 2.61 -11.50
C LYS A 52 4.14 2.48 -12.01
N VAL A 53 3.61 3.53 -12.64
CA VAL A 53 2.25 3.49 -13.20
C VAL A 53 2.18 2.45 -14.32
N GLY A 54 3.08 2.53 -15.30
CA GLY A 54 3.12 1.55 -16.37
C GLY A 54 3.43 0.14 -15.88
N GLN A 55 4.29 0.02 -14.88
CA GLN A 55 4.61 -1.27 -14.28
C GLN A 55 3.40 -1.92 -13.63
N LEU A 56 2.63 -1.16 -12.84
CA LEU A 56 1.42 -1.66 -12.19
C LEU A 56 0.31 -2.01 -13.18
N GLU A 57 0.21 -1.26 -14.27
CA GLU A 57 -0.78 -1.57 -15.30
C GLU A 57 -0.49 -2.90 -16.00
N LYS A 58 0.78 -3.24 -16.14
CA LYS A 58 1.20 -4.53 -16.74
C LYS A 58 1.17 -5.68 -15.73
N ASN A 59 1.53 -5.41 -14.48
CA ASN A 59 1.55 -6.42 -13.42
C ASN A 59 1.19 -5.75 -12.10
N PRO A 60 -0.01 -5.99 -11.57
CA PRO A 60 -0.47 -5.34 -10.35
C PRO A 60 0.19 -5.87 -9.08
N GLU A 61 0.92 -6.98 -9.15
CA GLU A 61 1.62 -7.53 -7.97
C GLU A 61 2.61 -6.52 -7.40
N SER A 62 2.54 -6.31 -6.11
CA SER A 62 3.38 -5.35 -5.42
C SER A 62 3.71 -5.81 -4.02
N ALA A 63 4.85 -5.36 -3.51
CA ALA A 63 5.26 -5.58 -2.15
C ALA A 63 5.60 -4.24 -1.51
N ILE A 64 5.17 -4.05 -0.27
CA ILE A 64 5.32 -2.78 0.41
C ILE A 64 5.87 -3.04 1.81
N THR A 65 6.78 -2.20 2.28
CA THR A 65 7.16 -2.23 3.67
C THR A 65 7.08 -0.83 4.27
N ILE A 66 6.59 -0.77 5.51
CA ILE A 66 6.48 0.46 6.28
C ILE A 66 7.06 0.16 7.66
N TRP A 67 7.95 1.04 8.08
CA TRP A 67 8.63 0.96 9.37
C TRP A 67 7.99 1.95 10.34
N SER A 68 7.85 1.57 11.61
CA SER A 68 7.25 2.45 12.61
C SER A 68 8.13 3.63 13.00
N GLY A 69 9.43 3.58 12.71
CA GLY A 69 10.12 4.78 12.36
C GLY A 69 11.10 5.43 13.30
N LYS A 70 11.69 4.78 14.31
CA LYS A 70 12.74 5.45 15.12
C LYS A 70 14.00 4.61 15.23
N GLU A 71 13.90 3.39 15.73
CA GLU A 71 15.04 2.52 15.96
C GLU A 71 14.94 1.28 15.08
N LEU A 72 16.08 0.69 14.73
CA LEU A 72 16.11 -0.48 13.87
C LEU A 72 15.32 -1.66 14.44
N SER A 73 15.18 -1.68 15.77
CA SER A 73 14.42 -2.73 16.47
C SER A 73 12.92 -2.48 16.50
N ASP A 74 12.44 -1.32 16.04
CA ASP A 74 11.03 -0.98 16.09
C ASP A 74 10.21 -1.83 15.13
N PRO A 75 8.91 -2.04 15.44
CA PRO A 75 8.04 -2.84 14.59
C PRO A 75 7.95 -2.31 13.17
N TYR A 76 7.73 -3.23 12.24
CA TYR A 76 7.47 -2.88 10.84
C TYR A 76 6.53 -3.90 10.22
N VAL A 77 5.97 -3.57 9.07
CA VAL A 77 5.08 -4.47 8.33
C VAL A 77 5.65 -4.73 6.93
N GLU A 78 5.41 -5.96 6.46
CA GLU A 78 5.61 -6.35 5.07
C GLU A 78 4.24 -6.66 4.48
N ILE A 79 3.94 -6.08 3.33
CA ILE A 79 2.62 -6.15 2.73
C ILE A 79 2.73 -6.69 1.31
N ASN A 80 2.00 -7.76 1.03
CA ASN A 80 1.77 -8.20 -0.34
C ASN A 80 0.42 -7.63 -0.78
N ALA A 81 0.39 -6.97 -1.92
CA ALA A 81 -0.79 -6.24 -2.36
C ALA A 81 -0.93 -6.25 -3.88
N MET A 82 -2.14 -5.92 -4.33
CA MET A 82 -2.43 -5.68 -5.73
C MET A 82 -2.64 -4.18 -5.91
N GLY A 83 -1.84 -3.56 -6.77
CA GLY A 83 -1.91 -2.13 -7.03
C GLY A 83 -2.77 -1.81 -8.24
N LYS A 84 -3.60 -0.80 -8.12
CA LYS A 84 -4.45 -0.33 -9.21
C LYS A 84 -4.29 1.17 -9.40
N VAL A 85 -4.22 1.60 -10.65
CA VAL A 85 -4.11 3.00 -11.02
C VAL A 85 -5.52 3.54 -11.29
N TYR A 86 -5.86 4.66 -10.65
CA TYR A 86 -7.14 5.35 -10.83
C TYR A 86 -6.93 6.73 -11.43
N GLU A 87 -7.65 7.00 -12.50
CA GLU A 87 -7.61 8.29 -13.20
C GLU A 87 -8.98 8.96 -13.23
N ASP A 88 -10.00 8.32 -12.69
CA ASP A 88 -11.37 8.85 -12.67
C ASP A 88 -11.49 10.04 -11.70
N THR A 89 -12.36 10.96 -12.06
CA THR A 89 -12.57 12.21 -11.29
C THR A 89 -12.98 11.95 -9.85
N ALA A 90 -13.88 10.99 -9.62
CA ALA A 90 -14.38 10.70 -8.28
C ALA A 90 -13.28 10.25 -7.33
N THR A 91 -12.43 9.30 -7.77
CA THR A 91 -11.31 8.79 -6.96
C THR A 91 -10.27 9.88 -6.74
N LYS A 92 -9.93 10.63 -7.76
CA LYS A 92 -8.96 11.73 -7.67
C LYS A 92 -9.40 12.78 -6.65
N LYS A 93 -10.67 13.15 -6.66
CA LYS A 93 -11.23 14.11 -5.69
C LYS A 93 -11.27 13.53 -4.28
N LYS A 94 -11.63 12.26 -4.16
CA LYS A 94 -11.72 11.59 -2.85
C LYS A 94 -10.39 11.63 -2.10
N TYR A 95 -9.29 11.45 -2.81
CA TYR A 95 -7.96 11.37 -2.20
C TYR A 95 -7.12 12.62 -2.36
N TRP A 96 -7.69 13.70 -2.92
CA TRP A 96 -7.00 14.97 -3.02
C TRP A 96 -6.77 15.57 -1.62
N THR A 97 -5.59 16.12 -1.40
CA THR A 97 -5.28 16.87 -0.19
C THR A 97 -4.57 18.17 -0.56
N PRO A 98 -4.60 19.21 0.29
CA PRO A 98 -3.88 20.44 0.04
C PRO A 98 -2.38 20.26 -0.21
N ALA A 99 -1.80 19.17 0.27
CA ALA A 99 -0.39 18.87 0.05
C ALA A 99 -0.05 18.72 -1.44
N PHE A 100 -1.04 18.43 -2.29
CA PHE A 100 -0.84 18.25 -3.72
C PHE A 100 -0.97 19.55 -4.53
N ASP A 101 -1.38 20.65 -3.89
CA ASP A 101 -1.67 21.91 -4.58
C ASP A 101 -0.46 22.44 -5.37
N GLU A 102 0.72 22.41 -4.79
CA GLU A 102 1.91 22.92 -5.45
C GLU A 102 2.33 22.09 -6.65
N LEU A 103 2.26 20.76 -6.52
CA LEU A 103 2.73 19.84 -7.55
C LEU A 103 1.75 19.68 -8.70
N PHE A 104 0.47 19.52 -8.40
CA PHE A 104 -0.52 19.18 -9.41
C PHE A 104 -1.50 20.30 -9.72
N LYS A 105 -1.61 21.31 -8.90
CA LYS A 105 -2.51 22.46 -8.99
C LYS A 105 -3.97 22.13 -8.72
N SER A 106 -4.52 21.07 -9.31
CA SER A 106 -5.89 20.65 -9.08
C SER A 106 -6.07 19.16 -9.31
N PRO A 107 -7.14 18.55 -8.76
CA PRO A 107 -7.41 17.13 -9.01
C PRO A 107 -7.73 16.81 -10.48
N GLU A 108 -8.08 17.79 -11.29
CA GLU A 108 -8.33 17.59 -12.71
C GLU A 108 -7.08 17.46 -13.56
N ASN A 109 -5.89 17.73 -12.98
CA ASN A 109 -4.63 17.60 -13.72
C ASN A 109 -4.47 16.15 -14.19
N PRO A 110 -4.33 15.91 -15.51
CA PRO A 110 -4.19 14.55 -16.04
C PRO A 110 -2.94 13.80 -15.55
N GLU A 111 -1.91 14.52 -15.09
CA GLU A 111 -0.73 13.88 -14.49
C GLU A 111 -0.96 13.41 -13.05
N PHE A 112 -2.01 13.89 -12.39
CA PHE A 112 -2.35 13.41 -11.06
C PHE A 112 -3.12 12.11 -11.16
N VAL A 113 -2.53 11.02 -10.68
CA VAL A 113 -3.22 9.72 -10.60
C VAL A 113 -3.10 9.17 -9.18
N VAL A 114 -4.06 8.33 -8.82
CA VAL A 114 -4.14 7.71 -7.50
C VAL A 114 -3.82 6.23 -7.64
N LEU A 115 -2.93 5.75 -6.78
CA LEU A 115 -2.62 4.32 -6.68
C LEU A 115 -3.29 3.78 -5.43
N VAL A 116 -4.07 2.70 -5.59
CA VAL A 116 -4.68 1.99 -4.46
C VAL A 116 -4.10 0.58 -4.43
N PHE A 117 -3.46 0.25 -3.32
CA PHE A 117 -2.92 -1.07 -3.08
C PHE A 117 -3.84 -1.80 -2.11
N THR A 118 -4.39 -2.92 -2.55
CA THR A 118 -5.27 -3.76 -1.72
C THR A 118 -4.45 -4.91 -1.17
N ALA A 119 -4.25 -4.94 0.13
CA ALA A 119 -3.43 -5.96 0.76
C ALA A 119 -4.10 -7.33 0.73
N SER A 120 -3.34 -8.34 0.34
CA SER A 120 -3.75 -9.74 0.46
C SER A 120 -3.14 -10.40 1.70
N GLU A 121 -1.95 -9.95 2.09
CA GLU A 121 -1.25 -10.49 3.25
C GLU A 121 -0.39 -9.40 3.87
N ILE A 122 -0.42 -9.29 5.19
CA ILE A 122 0.42 -8.36 5.93
C ILE A 122 1.11 -9.13 7.06
N THR A 123 2.44 -9.11 7.06
CA THR A 123 3.22 -9.67 8.14
C THR A 123 3.66 -8.56 9.08
N TYR A 124 3.26 -8.65 10.32
CA TYR A 124 3.65 -7.73 11.37
C TYR A 124 4.86 -8.31 12.12
N HIS A 125 5.95 -7.56 12.12
CA HIS A 125 7.17 -7.91 12.85
C HIS A 125 7.22 -7.09 14.12
N ALA A 126 7.18 -7.77 15.25
CA ALA A 126 7.19 -7.12 16.56
C ALA A 126 8.54 -6.54 16.90
N LYS A 127 8.56 -5.66 17.89
CA LYS A 127 9.80 -5.02 18.37
C LYS A 127 10.86 -6.07 18.69
N ASN A 128 12.10 -5.77 18.30
CA ASN A 128 13.25 -6.66 18.47
C ASN A 128 13.09 -8.00 17.74
N MET A 129 12.17 -8.07 16.79
CA MET A 129 11.91 -9.29 16.00
C MET A 129 11.57 -10.51 16.86
N VAL A 130 11.01 -10.28 18.05
CA VAL A 130 10.68 -11.36 18.99
C VAL A 130 9.57 -12.27 18.46
N SER A 131 8.71 -11.75 17.61
CA SER A 131 7.64 -12.53 17.01
C SER A 131 7.16 -11.86 15.73
N ARG A 132 6.43 -12.66 14.95
CA ARG A 132 5.74 -12.14 13.77
C ARG A 132 4.34 -12.74 13.72
N GLU A 133 3.41 -11.95 13.21
CA GLU A 133 2.03 -12.38 13.05
C GLU A 133 1.58 -12.04 11.64
N VAL A 134 0.77 -12.88 11.03
CA VAL A 134 0.33 -12.73 9.65
C VAL A 134 -1.16 -12.49 9.58
N TRP A 135 -1.54 -11.39 8.97
CA TRP A 135 -2.92 -11.08 8.62
C TRP A 135 -3.13 -11.43 7.15
N THR A 136 -4.23 -12.09 6.83
CA THR A 136 -4.61 -12.38 5.45
C THR A 136 -6.01 -11.89 5.19
N SER A 137 -6.28 -11.48 3.93
CA SER A 137 -7.64 -11.16 3.53
C SER A 137 -8.45 -12.46 3.46
N SER A 138 -9.58 -12.51 4.16
CA SER A 138 -10.40 -13.72 4.23
C SER A 138 -11.88 -13.40 4.00
N PHE A 139 -12.14 -12.33 3.29
CA PHE A 139 -13.49 -11.79 3.14
C PHE A 139 -14.28 -12.44 2.02
N THR A 140 -13.67 -13.29 1.19
CA THR A 140 -14.38 -13.96 0.10
C THR A 140 -14.76 -15.38 0.51
N GLY A 141 -15.86 -15.89 -0.04
CA GLY A 141 -16.24 -17.28 0.15
C GLY A 141 -15.18 -18.26 -0.31
N ILE A 142 -14.50 -17.93 -1.40
CA ILE A 142 -13.41 -18.76 -1.93
C ILE A 142 -12.26 -18.85 -0.96
N ASP A 143 -11.87 -17.73 -0.37
CA ASP A 143 -10.81 -17.73 0.62
C ASP A 143 -11.18 -18.52 1.87
N LEU A 144 -12.42 -18.40 2.32
CA LEU A 144 -12.92 -19.16 3.47
C LEU A 144 -12.92 -20.65 3.19
N GLU A 145 -13.34 -21.06 2.01
CA GLU A 145 -13.34 -22.47 1.61
C GLU A 145 -11.92 -23.03 1.57
N ARG A 146 -10.97 -22.26 0.99
CA ARG A 146 -9.57 -22.66 0.93
C ARG A 146 -9.00 -22.82 2.33
N ASN A 147 -9.25 -21.88 3.21
CA ASN A 147 -8.75 -21.93 4.58
C ASN A 147 -9.35 -23.09 5.36
N ALA A 148 -10.60 -23.45 5.10
CA ALA A 148 -11.25 -24.57 5.73
C ALA A 148 -10.68 -25.91 5.24
N SER A 149 -10.16 -25.99 4.03
CA SER A 149 -9.56 -27.21 3.49
C SER A 149 -8.10 -27.39 3.87
N ASP A 150 -7.47 -26.34 4.30
CA ASP A 150 -6.09 -26.36 4.75
C ASP A 150 -6.00 -26.84 6.21
#